data_7c600e9e5362678b8fff3918f25bf285
#
_entry.id   7c600e9e5362678b8fff3918f25bf285
#
_cell.length_a   1.000
_cell.length_b   1.000
_cell.length_c   1.000
_cell.angle_alpha   90.00
_cell.angle_beta   90.00
_cell.angle_gamma   90.00
#
_symmetry.space_group_name_H-M   'P 1'
#
loop_
_entity.id
_entity.type
_entity.pdbx_description
1 polymer ?
#
loop_
_entity_poly.entity_id
_entity_poly.type
_entity_poly.pdbx_seq_one_letter_code
_entity_poly.pdbx_strand_id
1 'polypeptide(L)'
;MLNAGRGNPNWIATTPREAFFLLGQFGLEECRRVMNLPEGIAGIPQKEGIASRFEAFLKKNNAAHGAKLLEQTYNYLLMQHAADPDSLVHEWAEAVIGDQYPVPDRILHFTEILVQDYLSQEMCDNRPPRGTFDLFATEGGTAAMCYLFDSLQENFLLDKGDGIALMVPAFTPYIEIPQLSRYQFNMIELHADRMTDDGFHLWQYNDKDIDRLKDPAIKALFVTNPSNPPSYALSPETMARIVDIVKNDNPNLMVITDDVYGTFSPHFRSFM
;
A
#
# COMPACT_ATOMS: atom_id res chain seq x y z
N MET A 1 22.99 19.08 -14.53
CA MET A 1 23.14 18.79 -13.07
C MET A 1 22.15 17.70 -12.72
N LEU A 2 22.63 16.54 -12.30
CA LEU A 2 21.75 15.46 -11.84
C LEU A 2 21.19 15.85 -10.47
N ASN A 3 19.85 15.91 -10.35
CA ASN A 3 19.18 16.22 -9.10
C ASN A 3 18.76 14.91 -8.44
N ALA A 4 19.43 14.51 -7.38
CA ALA A 4 19.10 13.36 -6.55
C ALA A 4 18.14 13.70 -5.37
N GLY A 5 17.68 14.96 -5.29
CA GLY A 5 16.83 15.44 -4.18
C GLY A 5 15.34 15.11 -4.31
N ARG A 6 14.91 14.39 -5.37
CA ARG A 6 13.53 13.95 -5.54
C ARG A 6 13.52 12.51 -6.03
N GLY A 7 12.90 11.63 -5.29
CA GLY A 7 12.70 10.23 -5.62
C GLY A 7 11.54 9.98 -6.57
N ASN A 8 11.36 10.77 -7.62
CA ASN A 8 10.34 10.49 -8.61
C ASN A 8 10.80 9.34 -9.50
N PRO A 9 9.98 8.30 -9.71
CA PRO A 9 10.26 7.31 -10.73
C PRO A 9 10.30 7.98 -12.12
N ASN A 10 11.34 7.65 -12.89
CA ASN A 10 11.54 8.20 -14.25
C ASN A 10 10.74 7.44 -15.32
N TRP A 11 9.70 6.73 -14.94
CA TRP A 11 8.87 5.94 -15.83
C TRP A 11 7.39 6.05 -15.45
N ILE A 12 6.53 5.79 -16.40
CA ILE A 12 5.08 5.78 -16.22
C ILE A 12 4.55 4.42 -16.69
N ALA A 13 3.85 3.72 -15.78
CA ALA A 13 3.15 2.49 -16.12
C ALA A 13 1.91 2.82 -16.96
N THR A 14 2.02 2.69 -18.29
CA THR A 14 0.95 3.09 -19.22
C THR A 14 -0.18 2.07 -19.29
N THR A 15 0.13 0.77 -19.21
CA THR A 15 -0.87 -0.30 -19.30
C THR A 15 -1.98 -0.21 -18.25
N PRO A 16 -1.69 -0.06 -16.93
CA PRO A 16 -2.77 0.09 -15.95
C PRO A 16 -3.55 1.41 -16.10
N ARG A 17 -2.92 2.47 -16.61
CA ARG A 17 -3.65 3.72 -16.93
C ARG A 17 -4.61 3.55 -18.09
N GLU A 18 -4.17 2.87 -19.14
CA GLU A 18 -5.03 2.53 -20.27
C GLU A 18 -6.19 1.63 -19.81
N ALA A 19 -5.94 0.64 -18.96
CA ALA A 19 -6.97 -0.20 -18.35
C ALA A 19 -8.01 0.64 -17.60
N PHE A 20 -7.57 1.58 -16.77
CA PHE A 20 -8.46 2.49 -16.04
C PHE A 20 -9.33 3.34 -16.97
N PHE A 21 -8.76 3.91 -18.03
CA PHE A 21 -9.53 4.70 -18.99
C PHE A 21 -10.52 3.84 -19.79
N LEU A 22 -10.15 2.62 -20.16
CA LEU A 22 -11.06 1.68 -20.81
C LEU A 22 -12.22 1.27 -19.89
N LEU A 23 -11.92 1.00 -18.63
CA LEU A 23 -12.96 0.71 -17.64
C LEU A 23 -13.91 1.90 -17.47
N GLY A 24 -13.40 3.13 -17.46
CA GLY A 24 -14.21 4.35 -17.44
C GLY A 24 -15.08 4.50 -18.68
N GLN A 25 -14.58 4.15 -19.87
CA GLN A 25 -15.38 4.14 -21.09
C GLN A 25 -16.52 3.10 -21.02
N PHE A 26 -16.22 1.89 -20.53
CA PHE A 26 -17.22 0.86 -20.30
C PHE A 26 -18.31 1.33 -19.34
N GLY A 27 -17.92 1.91 -18.17
CA GLY A 27 -18.86 2.46 -17.20
C GLY A 27 -19.78 3.51 -17.81
N LEU A 28 -19.26 4.41 -18.64
CA LEU A 28 -20.07 5.39 -19.37
C LEU A 28 -20.98 4.76 -20.42
N GLU A 29 -20.56 3.70 -21.10
CA GLU A 29 -21.42 2.96 -22.05
C GLU A 29 -22.60 2.32 -21.29
N GLU A 30 -22.36 1.73 -20.12
CA GLU A 30 -23.40 1.16 -19.25
C GLU A 30 -24.37 2.24 -18.72
N CYS A 31 -23.88 3.39 -18.28
CA CYS A 31 -24.74 4.51 -17.88
C CYS A 31 -25.65 4.97 -19.02
N ARG A 32 -25.11 5.15 -20.21
CA ARG A 32 -25.86 5.59 -21.40
C ARG A 32 -26.91 4.56 -21.80
N ARG A 33 -26.59 3.27 -21.67
CA ARG A 33 -27.50 2.18 -22.01
C ARG A 33 -28.81 2.23 -21.20
N VAL A 34 -28.74 2.65 -19.95
CA VAL A 34 -29.86 2.64 -19.00
C VAL A 34 -30.42 4.05 -18.71
N MET A 35 -29.86 5.08 -19.29
CA MET A 35 -30.20 6.49 -18.99
C MET A 35 -31.71 6.80 -19.14
N ASN A 36 -32.33 6.24 -20.15
CA ASN A 36 -33.73 6.54 -20.52
C ASN A 36 -34.64 5.35 -20.30
N LEU A 37 -34.30 4.39 -19.45
CA LEU A 37 -35.19 3.27 -19.16
C LEU A 37 -36.40 3.75 -18.34
N PRO A 38 -37.57 3.13 -18.57
CA PRO A 38 -38.83 3.52 -17.88
C PRO A 38 -38.75 3.40 -16.36
N GLU A 39 -37.90 2.52 -15.84
CA GLU A 39 -37.72 2.24 -14.42
C GLU A 39 -37.13 3.42 -13.63
N GLY A 40 -36.68 4.47 -14.30
CA GLY A 40 -36.23 5.71 -13.70
C GLY A 40 -34.87 5.62 -12.98
N ILE A 41 -34.03 4.66 -13.36
CA ILE A 41 -32.71 4.45 -12.77
C ILE A 41 -31.66 5.47 -13.24
N ALA A 42 -32.02 6.33 -14.19
CA ALA A 42 -31.28 7.54 -14.56
C ALA A 42 -29.79 7.35 -14.85
N GLY A 43 -29.41 6.22 -15.44
CA GLY A 43 -28.03 5.92 -15.82
C GLY A 43 -27.21 5.15 -14.79
N ILE A 44 -27.80 4.70 -13.69
CA ILE A 44 -27.13 3.78 -12.76
C ILE A 44 -26.97 2.42 -13.45
N PRO A 45 -25.74 1.87 -13.53
CA PRO A 45 -25.49 0.59 -14.17
C PRO A 45 -26.33 -0.54 -13.58
N GLN A 46 -26.90 -1.37 -14.45
CA GLN A 46 -27.63 -2.57 -14.02
C GLN A 46 -26.70 -3.77 -13.95
N LYS A 47 -26.79 -4.53 -12.86
CA LYS A 47 -25.96 -5.70 -12.60
C LYS A 47 -26.21 -6.83 -13.59
N GLU A 48 -27.47 -7.13 -13.90
CA GLU A 48 -27.84 -8.30 -14.70
C GLU A 48 -27.20 -8.29 -16.08
N GLY A 49 -26.35 -9.29 -16.36
CA GLY A 49 -25.69 -9.51 -17.64
C GLY A 49 -24.60 -8.50 -17.97
N ILE A 50 -24.14 -7.69 -16.99
CA ILE A 50 -23.07 -6.69 -17.19
C ILE A 50 -21.74 -7.36 -17.54
N ALA A 51 -21.47 -8.56 -17.01
CA ALA A 51 -20.26 -9.31 -17.33
C ALA A 51 -20.17 -9.67 -18.82
N SER A 52 -21.26 -10.17 -19.40
CA SER A 52 -21.29 -10.50 -20.84
C SER A 52 -21.07 -9.25 -21.72
N ARG A 53 -21.59 -8.09 -21.29
CA ARG A 53 -21.36 -6.81 -21.99
C ARG A 53 -19.91 -6.35 -21.83
N PHE A 54 -19.31 -6.56 -20.68
CA PHE A 54 -17.90 -6.26 -20.44
C PHE A 54 -16.99 -7.14 -21.29
N GLU A 55 -17.24 -8.44 -21.38
CA GLU A 55 -16.49 -9.35 -22.25
C GLU A 55 -16.57 -8.94 -23.72
N ALA A 56 -17.77 -8.53 -24.17
CA ALA A 56 -17.93 -7.99 -25.53
C ALA A 56 -17.16 -6.69 -25.75
N PHE A 57 -17.15 -5.81 -24.75
CA PHE A 57 -16.36 -4.56 -24.76
C PHE A 57 -14.85 -4.86 -24.82
N LEU A 58 -14.34 -5.77 -24.00
CA LEU A 58 -12.94 -6.18 -24.02
C LEU A 58 -12.53 -6.78 -25.38
N LYS A 59 -13.39 -7.64 -25.94
CA LYS A 59 -13.18 -8.22 -27.27
C LYS A 59 -13.08 -7.15 -28.37
N LYS A 60 -13.91 -6.11 -28.30
CA LYS A 60 -13.88 -4.96 -29.23
C LYS A 60 -12.58 -4.17 -29.11
N ASN A 61 -12.00 -4.10 -27.91
CA ASN A 61 -10.81 -3.32 -27.58
C ASN A 61 -9.54 -4.18 -27.44
N ASN A 62 -9.51 -5.41 -27.94
CA ASN A 62 -8.48 -6.41 -27.70
C ASN A 62 -7.06 -6.05 -28.19
N ALA A 63 -6.93 -5.03 -29.03
CA ALA A 63 -5.62 -4.49 -29.44
C ALA A 63 -4.93 -3.68 -28.34
N ALA A 64 -5.67 -3.14 -27.37
CA ALA A 64 -5.15 -2.35 -26.29
C ALA A 64 -4.52 -3.24 -25.19
N HIS A 65 -3.35 -2.83 -24.68
CA HIS A 65 -2.71 -3.55 -23.57
C HIS A 65 -3.53 -3.48 -22.28
N GLY A 66 -4.22 -2.35 -22.05
CA GLY A 66 -5.13 -2.16 -20.92
C GLY A 66 -6.33 -3.10 -20.95
N ALA A 67 -6.89 -3.41 -22.13
CA ALA A 67 -7.96 -4.39 -22.26
C ALA A 67 -7.51 -5.80 -21.89
N LYS A 68 -6.28 -6.18 -22.30
CA LYS A 68 -5.69 -7.47 -21.90
C LYS A 68 -5.46 -7.56 -20.41
N LEU A 69 -5.01 -6.48 -19.76
CA LEU A 69 -4.84 -6.44 -18.32
C LEU A 69 -6.19 -6.63 -17.60
N LEU A 70 -7.23 -5.93 -18.03
CA LEU A 70 -8.59 -6.09 -17.48
C LEU A 70 -9.10 -7.52 -17.65
N GLU A 71 -8.93 -8.12 -18.83
CA GLU A 71 -9.33 -9.51 -19.10
C GLU A 71 -8.57 -10.50 -18.19
N GLN A 72 -7.27 -10.32 -18.02
CA GLN A 72 -6.45 -11.16 -17.14
C GLN A 72 -6.91 -11.04 -15.68
N THR A 73 -7.16 -9.83 -15.21
CA THR A 73 -7.62 -9.57 -13.84
C THR A 73 -9.01 -10.15 -13.59
N TYR A 74 -9.94 -9.95 -14.53
CA TYR A 74 -11.27 -10.53 -14.51
C TYR A 74 -11.22 -12.05 -14.41
N ASN A 75 -10.50 -12.70 -15.33
CA ASN A 75 -10.36 -14.15 -15.35
C ASN A 75 -9.68 -14.70 -14.09
N TYR A 76 -8.68 -13.99 -13.55
CA TYR A 76 -8.03 -14.35 -12.31
C TYR A 76 -9.04 -14.46 -11.15
N LEU A 77 -9.85 -13.44 -10.94
CA LEU A 77 -10.85 -13.43 -9.87
C LEU A 77 -11.92 -14.53 -10.05
N LEU A 78 -12.35 -14.79 -11.27
CA LEU A 78 -13.29 -15.89 -11.54
C LEU A 78 -12.70 -17.27 -11.23
N MET A 79 -11.45 -17.51 -11.64
CA MET A 79 -10.81 -18.82 -11.53
C MET A 79 -10.24 -19.10 -10.13
N GLN A 80 -9.65 -18.10 -9.49
CA GLN A 80 -8.95 -18.29 -8.21
C GLN A 80 -9.87 -18.05 -7.01
N HIS A 81 -10.84 -17.17 -7.14
CA HIS A 81 -11.72 -16.74 -6.04
C HIS A 81 -13.19 -17.04 -6.26
N ALA A 82 -13.54 -17.72 -7.35
CA ALA A 82 -14.93 -18.04 -7.71
C ALA A 82 -15.87 -16.82 -7.67
N ALA A 83 -15.36 -15.65 -8.06
CA ALA A 83 -16.13 -14.42 -8.07
C ALA A 83 -17.36 -14.54 -8.95
N ASP A 84 -18.49 -13.99 -8.51
CA ASP A 84 -19.68 -13.84 -9.37
C ASP A 84 -19.39 -12.80 -10.46
N PRO A 85 -19.45 -13.16 -11.75
CA PRO A 85 -19.03 -12.29 -12.83
C PRO A 85 -19.77 -10.96 -12.89
N ASP A 86 -21.10 -11.00 -12.71
CA ASP A 86 -21.92 -9.80 -12.75
C ASP A 86 -21.67 -8.89 -11.55
N SER A 87 -21.46 -9.45 -10.35
CA SER A 87 -21.09 -8.68 -9.15
C SER A 87 -19.75 -7.99 -9.31
N LEU A 88 -18.74 -8.70 -9.83
CA LEU A 88 -17.40 -8.18 -10.04
C LEU A 88 -17.41 -6.98 -11.00
N VAL A 89 -18.01 -7.15 -12.16
CA VAL A 89 -18.04 -6.09 -13.18
C VAL A 89 -18.92 -4.92 -12.76
N HIS A 90 -20.01 -5.19 -12.04
CA HIS A 90 -20.88 -4.16 -11.50
C HIS A 90 -20.13 -3.28 -10.48
N GLU A 91 -19.44 -3.89 -9.51
CA GLU A 91 -18.59 -3.15 -8.55
C GLU A 91 -17.58 -2.24 -9.28
N TRP A 92 -16.90 -2.75 -10.29
CA TRP A 92 -15.93 -1.95 -11.06
C TRP A 92 -16.58 -0.81 -11.84
N ALA A 93 -17.76 -1.05 -12.41
CA ALA A 93 -18.49 -0.02 -13.17
C ALA A 93 -18.99 1.09 -12.24
N GLU A 94 -19.59 0.75 -11.10
CA GLU A 94 -20.04 1.73 -10.11
C GLU A 94 -18.85 2.54 -9.54
N ALA A 95 -17.77 1.85 -9.22
CA ALA A 95 -16.57 2.50 -8.67
C ALA A 95 -15.96 3.52 -9.62
N VAL A 96 -15.79 3.16 -10.92
CA VAL A 96 -15.14 4.04 -11.90
C VAL A 96 -15.95 5.28 -12.24
N ILE A 97 -17.28 5.21 -12.12
CA ILE A 97 -18.18 6.36 -12.31
C ILE A 97 -18.48 7.13 -11.03
N GLY A 98 -18.04 6.62 -9.87
CA GLY A 98 -18.23 7.28 -8.58
C GLY A 98 -19.65 7.13 -7.98
N ASP A 99 -20.34 6.04 -8.24
CA ASP A 99 -21.73 5.79 -7.81
C ASP A 99 -21.81 4.95 -6.52
N GLN A 100 -21.00 5.30 -5.52
CA GLN A 100 -20.97 4.61 -4.21
C GLN A 100 -21.41 5.52 -3.06
N TYR A 101 -22.16 6.55 -3.37
CA TYR A 101 -22.78 7.44 -2.39
C TYR A 101 -24.06 6.80 -1.81
N PRO A 102 -24.39 6.95 -0.51
CA PRO A 102 -23.69 7.79 0.47
C PRO A 102 -22.66 7.06 1.34
N VAL A 103 -22.49 5.77 1.19
CA VAL A 103 -21.63 4.95 2.06
C VAL A 103 -20.60 4.21 1.21
N PRO A 104 -19.49 4.86 0.82
CA PRO A 104 -18.42 4.16 0.12
C PRO A 104 -17.76 3.12 1.03
N ASP A 105 -17.39 2.00 0.46
CA ASP A 105 -16.59 1.00 1.14
C ASP A 105 -15.17 1.51 1.42
N ARG A 106 -14.55 0.99 2.49
CA ARG A 106 -13.14 1.22 2.83
C ARG A 106 -12.19 0.93 1.66
N ILE A 107 -12.46 -0.15 0.96
CA ILE A 107 -11.84 -0.58 -0.27
C ILE A 107 -12.84 -1.44 -1.04
N LEU A 108 -12.79 -1.44 -2.36
CA LEU A 108 -13.64 -2.28 -3.19
C LEU A 108 -13.37 -3.76 -2.88
N HIS A 109 -14.41 -4.56 -2.72
CA HIS A 109 -14.31 -5.96 -2.28
C HIS A 109 -13.37 -6.79 -3.17
N PHE A 110 -13.56 -6.77 -4.48
CA PHE A 110 -12.70 -7.54 -5.39
C PHE A 110 -11.30 -6.94 -5.55
N THR A 111 -11.15 -5.64 -5.34
CA THR A 111 -9.82 -5.00 -5.29
C THR A 111 -9.07 -5.41 -4.02
N GLU A 112 -9.74 -5.52 -2.88
CA GLU A 112 -9.14 -5.99 -1.64
C GLU A 112 -8.55 -7.39 -1.80
N ILE A 113 -9.29 -8.32 -2.41
CA ILE A 113 -8.82 -9.68 -2.70
C ILE A 113 -7.54 -9.66 -3.55
N LEU A 114 -7.55 -8.90 -4.65
CA LEU A 114 -6.39 -8.79 -5.53
C LEU A 114 -5.16 -8.22 -4.81
N VAL A 115 -5.35 -7.20 -3.99
CA VAL A 115 -4.24 -6.55 -3.27
C VAL A 115 -3.72 -7.45 -2.15
N GLN A 116 -4.58 -8.21 -1.48
CA GLN A 116 -4.15 -9.21 -0.48
C GLN A 116 -3.28 -10.30 -1.13
N ASP A 117 -3.69 -10.83 -2.27
CA ASP A 117 -2.90 -11.81 -3.00
C ASP A 117 -1.56 -11.23 -3.46
N TYR A 118 -1.59 -10.01 -4.03
CA TYR A 118 -0.39 -9.30 -4.45
C TYR A 118 0.59 -9.09 -3.29
N LEU A 119 0.14 -8.59 -2.16
CA LEU A 119 0.98 -8.37 -0.98
C LEU A 119 1.53 -9.69 -0.43
N SER A 120 0.70 -10.74 -0.39
CA SER A 120 1.14 -12.07 0.06
C SER A 120 2.25 -12.62 -0.84
N GLN A 121 2.14 -12.43 -2.15
CA GLN A 121 3.16 -12.86 -3.10
C GLN A 121 4.43 -12.01 -3.02
N GLU A 122 4.31 -10.70 -3.16
CA GLU A 122 5.44 -9.80 -3.37
C GLU A 122 6.14 -9.40 -2.07
N MET A 123 5.39 -9.25 -0.97
CA MET A 123 5.94 -8.78 0.30
C MET A 123 6.22 -9.92 1.29
N CYS A 124 5.59 -11.08 1.12
CA CYS A 124 5.69 -12.20 2.05
C CYS A 124 6.24 -13.51 1.43
N ASP A 125 6.75 -13.49 0.19
CA ASP A 125 7.29 -14.67 -0.51
C ASP A 125 6.27 -15.83 -0.52
N ASN A 126 5.00 -15.53 -0.83
CA ASN A 126 3.84 -16.44 -0.75
C ASN A 126 3.65 -17.13 0.63
N ARG A 127 4.11 -16.48 1.69
CA ARG A 127 3.94 -16.95 3.07
C ARG A 127 3.30 -15.83 3.90
N PRO A 128 2.00 -15.55 3.68
CA PRO A 128 1.33 -14.48 4.37
C PRO A 128 1.39 -14.66 5.89
N PRO A 129 1.27 -13.58 6.67
CA PRO A 129 1.24 -13.65 8.12
C PRO A 129 0.13 -14.58 8.61
N ARG A 130 0.30 -15.16 9.79
CA ARG A 130 -0.75 -15.96 10.43
C ARG A 130 -1.87 -15.03 10.89
N GLY A 131 -3.08 -15.32 10.47
CA GLY A 131 -4.25 -14.50 10.75
C GLY A 131 -4.69 -13.67 9.55
N THR A 132 -5.61 -12.76 9.78
CA THR A 132 -6.10 -11.82 8.78
C THR A 132 -5.39 -10.48 8.91
N PHE A 133 -5.18 -9.81 7.78
CA PHE A 133 -4.78 -8.41 7.76
C PHE A 133 -5.78 -7.62 6.92
N ASP A 134 -6.05 -6.40 7.36
CA ASP A 134 -6.98 -5.50 6.70
C ASP A 134 -6.25 -4.53 5.79
N LEU A 135 -6.90 -4.16 4.68
CA LEU A 135 -6.40 -3.16 3.76
C LEU A 135 -7.20 -1.86 3.90
N PHE A 136 -6.51 -0.76 3.80
CA PHE A 136 -7.10 0.58 3.79
C PHE A 136 -6.47 1.41 2.68
N ALA A 137 -7.26 1.77 1.66
CA ALA A 137 -6.80 2.60 0.56
C ALA A 137 -6.66 4.05 0.99
N THR A 138 -5.52 4.68 0.66
CA THR A 138 -5.23 6.09 0.96
C THR A 138 -4.65 6.80 -0.26
N GLU A 139 -4.60 8.13 -0.20
CA GLU A 139 -4.06 8.99 -1.26
C GLU A 139 -2.51 9.02 -1.30
N GLY A 140 -1.87 7.99 -0.78
CA GLY A 140 -0.41 7.82 -0.76
C GLY A 140 0.19 7.81 0.64
N GLY A 141 1.50 7.49 0.74
CA GLY A 141 2.19 7.26 2.01
C GLY A 141 2.11 8.42 3.00
N THR A 142 2.19 9.67 2.53
CA THR A 142 2.07 10.85 3.41
C THR A 142 0.68 10.95 4.05
N ALA A 143 -0.39 10.72 3.28
CA ALA A 143 -1.75 10.70 3.80
C ALA A 143 -1.96 9.50 4.75
N ALA A 144 -1.49 8.31 4.36
CA ALA A 144 -1.54 7.12 5.21
C ALA A 144 -0.90 7.36 6.57
N MET A 145 0.24 8.06 6.62
CA MET A 145 0.93 8.39 7.86
C MET A 145 0.11 9.33 8.75
N CYS A 146 -0.52 10.36 8.17
CA CYS A 146 -1.38 11.26 8.94
C CYS A 146 -2.58 10.50 9.51
N TYR A 147 -3.26 9.69 8.71
CA TYR A 147 -4.40 8.89 9.17
C TYR A 147 -4.00 7.88 10.25
N LEU A 148 -2.82 7.27 10.11
CA LEU A 148 -2.28 6.36 11.10
C LEU A 148 -2.04 7.06 12.43
N PHE A 149 -1.35 8.20 12.45
CA PHE A 149 -1.09 8.94 13.68
C PHE A 149 -2.37 9.46 14.32
N ASP A 150 -3.30 9.98 13.54
CA ASP A 150 -4.61 10.38 14.06
C ASP A 150 -5.33 9.19 14.71
N SER A 151 -5.37 8.06 14.03
CA SER A 151 -6.00 6.84 14.55
C SER A 151 -5.31 6.34 15.82
N LEU A 152 -3.99 6.31 15.86
CA LEU A 152 -3.24 5.85 17.02
C LEU A 152 -3.46 6.75 18.24
N GLN A 153 -3.56 8.08 18.05
CA GLN A 153 -3.86 9.00 19.15
C GLN A 153 -5.31 8.90 19.62
N GLU A 154 -6.28 8.87 18.70
CA GLU A 154 -7.70 8.76 19.05
C GLU A 154 -8.04 7.43 19.75
N ASN A 155 -7.26 6.39 19.51
CA ASN A 155 -7.41 5.09 20.16
C ASN A 155 -6.46 4.89 21.37
N PHE A 156 -5.79 5.94 21.83
CA PHE A 156 -4.90 5.93 23.00
C PHE A 156 -3.75 4.91 22.91
N LEU A 157 -3.28 4.64 21.70
CA LEU A 157 -2.11 3.78 21.43
C LEU A 157 -0.82 4.60 21.39
N LEU A 158 -0.90 5.88 21.05
CA LEU A 158 0.17 6.87 21.14
C LEU A 158 -0.36 8.16 21.77
N ASP A 159 0.40 8.72 22.70
CA ASP A 159 0.14 10.01 23.31
C ASP A 159 1.24 11.02 22.96
N LYS A 160 0.95 12.31 23.15
CA LYS A 160 1.96 13.37 23.01
C LYS A 160 3.13 13.14 23.94
N GLY A 161 4.33 13.19 23.40
CA GLY A 161 5.55 12.93 24.14
C GLY A 161 6.02 11.47 24.12
N ASP A 162 5.22 10.54 23.61
CA ASP A 162 5.66 9.16 23.43
C ASP A 162 6.86 9.06 22.49
N GLY A 163 7.74 8.12 22.76
CA GLY A 163 8.94 7.87 21.96
C GLY A 163 8.59 7.17 20.64
N ILE A 164 9.01 7.76 19.53
CA ILE A 164 8.98 7.14 18.20
C ILE A 164 10.40 7.03 17.69
N ALA A 165 10.88 5.82 17.44
CA ALA A 165 12.13 5.58 16.75
C ALA A 165 11.94 5.72 15.24
N LEU A 166 12.85 6.44 14.60
CA LEU A 166 12.91 6.62 13.15
C LEU A 166 14.26 6.14 12.64
N MET A 167 14.24 5.19 11.71
CA MET A 167 15.44 4.75 11.00
C MET A 167 15.81 5.78 9.92
N VAL A 168 16.98 6.41 10.08
CA VAL A 168 17.46 7.49 9.20
C VAL A 168 18.73 7.08 8.46
N PRO A 169 18.93 7.59 7.20
CA PRO A 169 18.16 8.61 6.49
C PRO A 169 16.75 8.14 6.11
N ALA A 170 15.78 9.06 6.16
CA ALA A 170 14.38 8.78 5.89
C ALA A 170 13.75 9.83 4.97
N PHE A 171 12.59 9.51 4.43
CA PHE A 171 11.77 10.43 3.67
C PHE A 171 11.33 11.60 4.56
N THR A 172 11.51 12.84 4.09
CA THR A 172 11.32 14.06 4.90
C THR A 172 10.00 14.11 5.67
N PRO A 173 8.84 13.73 5.12
CA PRO A 173 7.59 13.72 5.88
C PRO A 173 7.64 12.84 7.14
N TYR A 174 8.42 11.78 7.17
CA TYR A 174 8.57 10.93 8.35
C TYR A 174 9.39 11.58 9.47
N ILE A 175 10.18 12.60 9.13
CA ILE A 175 10.90 13.42 10.10
C ILE A 175 10.00 14.54 10.63
N GLU A 176 9.23 15.19 9.74
CA GLU A 176 8.54 16.44 10.06
C GLU A 176 7.14 16.22 10.66
N ILE A 177 6.35 15.29 10.09
CA ILE A 177 4.95 15.09 10.51
C ILE A 177 4.82 14.71 11.98
N PRO A 178 5.62 13.77 12.54
CA PRO A 178 5.53 13.39 13.95
C PRO A 178 5.77 14.54 14.94
N GLN A 179 6.49 15.57 14.50
CA GLN A 179 6.86 16.74 15.32
C GLN A 179 5.83 17.87 15.25
N LEU A 180 4.82 17.78 14.37
CA LEU A 180 3.77 18.78 14.29
C LEU A 180 3.08 18.99 15.65
N SER A 181 2.62 20.21 15.93
CA SER A 181 1.93 20.57 17.18
C SER A 181 0.72 19.69 17.49
N ARG A 182 0.14 19.05 16.48
CA ARG A 182 -0.94 18.08 16.61
C ARG A 182 -0.47 16.80 17.30
N TYR A 183 0.70 16.27 16.92
CA TYR A 183 1.23 14.98 17.37
C TYR A 183 2.22 15.12 18.53
N GLN A 184 3.25 15.95 18.38
CA GLN A 184 4.26 16.24 19.42
C GLN A 184 4.94 14.99 19.97
N PHE A 185 5.28 14.01 19.10
CA PHE A 185 6.01 12.83 19.52
C PHE A 185 7.48 13.15 19.79
N ASN A 186 8.09 12.38 20.69
CA ASN A 186 9.52 12.44 20.98
C ASN A 186 10.28 11.56 19.98
N MET A 187 10.97 12.18 19.03
CA MET A 187 11.69 11.48 17.97
C MET A 187 13.05 10.95 18.42
N ILE A 188 13.31 9.68 18.15
CA ILE A 188 14.55 8.98 18.47
C ILE A 188 15.14 8.48 17.15
N GLU A 189 16.17 9.17 16.65
CA GLU A 189 16.81 8.79 15.39
C GLU A 189 17.77 7.60 15.61
N LEU A 190 17.65 6.60 14.76
CA LEU A 190 18.57 5.48 14.60
C LEU A 190 19.32 5.68 13.28
N HIS A 191 20.63 5.85 13.34
CA HIS A 191 21.43 6.23 12.17
C HIS A 191 22.03 5.02 11.46
N ALA A 192 21.90 4.99 10.12
CA ALA A 192 22.56 4.01 9.26
C ALA A 192 24.01 4.45 9.01
N ASP A 193 24.87 4.31 10.00
CA ASP A 193 26.24 4.81 10.00
C ASP A 193 27.30 3.70 10.14
N ARG A 194 26.93 2.44 9.88
CA ARG A 194 27.87 1.33 9.94
C ARG A 194 28.98 1.47 8.91
N MET A 195 30.20 1.15 9.30
CA MET A 195 31.37 1.17 8.44
C MET A 195 31.87 -0.26 8.18
N THR A 196 32.43 -0.49 6.98
CA THR A 196 33.23 -1.69 6.72
C THR A 196 34.62 -1.58 7.36
N ASP A 197 35.32 -2.71 7.45
CA ASP A 197 36.69 -2.74 7.98
C ASP A 197 37.68 -1.89 7.14
N ASP A 198 37.41 -1.73 5.85
CA ASP A 198 38.19 -0.88 4.91
C ASP A 198 37.74 0.59 4.94
N GLY A 199 36.81 0.96 5.82
CA GLY A 199 36.38 2.34 6.03
C GLY A 199 35.33 2.85 5.04
N PHE A 200 34.61 1.97 4.29
CA PHE A 200 33.50 2.37 3.47
C PHE A 200 32.22 2.45 4.31
N HIS A 201 31.40 3.45 4.02
CA HIS A 201 30.11 3.63 4.64
C HIS A 201 29.10 2.58 4.12
N LEU A 202 28.46 1.87 5.04
CA LEU A 202 27.32 1.01 4.79
C LEU A 202 26.05 1.67 5.31
N TRP A 203 25.01 1.73 4.48
CA TRP A 203 23.68 2.17 4.91
C TRP A 203 22.99 1.09 5.77
N GLN A 204 23.68 0.64 6.82
CA GLN A 204 23.21 -0.33 7.81
C GLN A 204 23.39 0.22 9.23
N TYR A 205 22.71 -0.39 10.17
CA TYR A 205 22.61 0.05 11.56
C TYR A 205 23.54 -0.75 12.46
N ASN A 206 24.10 -0.10 13.46
CA ASN A 206 24.86 -0.77 14.49
C ASN A 206 23.90 -1.45 15.49
N ASP A 207 24.31 -2.58 16.03
CA ASP A 207 23.52 -3.35 16.98
C ASP A 207 23.10 -2.54 18.21
N LYS A 208 24.00 -1.71 18.75
CA LYS A 208 23.72 -0.84 19.91
C LYS A 208 22.61 0.19 19.63
N ASP A 209 22.49 0.64 18.37
CA ASP A 209 21.44 1.60 18.00
C ASP A 209 20.08 0.90 17.87
N ILE A 210 20.07 -0.31 17.31
CA ILE A 210 18.86 -1.16 17.29
C ILE A 210 18.45 -1.57 18.71
N ASP A 211 19.41 -1.85 19.62
CA ASP A 211 19.12 -2.21 21.00
C ASP A 211 18.40 -1.11 21.81
N ARG A 212 18.43 0.14 21.35
CA ARG A 212 17.63 1.21 21.97
C ARG A 212 16.14 0.93 21.91
N LEU A 213 15.68 0.15 20.91
CA LEU A 213 14.29 -0.27 20.79
C LEU A 213 13.79 -1.16 21.94
N LYS A 214 14.69 -1.68 22.78
CA LYS A 214 14.35 -2.41 24.01
C LYS A 214 13.72 -1.53 25.08
N ASP A 215 13.92 -0.20 24.98
CA ASP A 215 13.32 0.75 25.92
C ASP A 215 11.78 0.80 25.70
N PRO A 216 10.97 0.44 26.73
CA PRO A 216 9.53 0.46 26.64
C PRO A 216 8.91 1.86 26.47
N ALA A 217 9.71 2.92 26.68
CA ALA A 217 9.29 4.28 26.36
C ALA A 217 9.19 4.53 24.85
N ILE A 218 9.82 3.69 24.02
CA ILE A 218 9.67 3.71 22.56
C ILE A 218 8.46 2.87 22.19
N LYS A 219 7.41 3.53 21.70
CA LYS A 219 6.13 2.91 21.39
C LYS A 219 6.00 2.49 19.93
N ALA A 220 6.72 3.17 19.03
CA ALA A 220 6.69 2.85 17.61
C ALA A 220 8.08 2.95 16.99
N LEU A 221 8.32 2.11 15.99
CA LEU A 221 9.45 2.15 15.09
C LEU A 221 8.95 2.47 13.68
N PHE A 222 9.45 3.55 13.09
CA PHE A 222 9.27 3.85 11.67
C PHE A 222 10.46 3.39 10.86
N VAL A 223 10.21 2.62 9.80
CA VAL A 223 11.23 2.12 8.89
C VAL A 223 10.77 2.24 7.44
N THR A 224 11.62 2.76 6.56
CA THR A 224 11.44 2.68 5.11
C THR A 224 12.37 1.62 4.57
N ASN A 225 11.82 0.56 3.98
CA ASN A 225 12.62 -0.58 3.52
C ASN A 225 12.15 -1.09 2.13
N PRO A 226 12.98 -1.01 1.09
CA PRO A 226 14.27 -0.34 1.01
C PRO A 226 14.20 1.15 1.30
N SER A 227 15.28 1.70 1.86
CA SER A 227 15.34 3.07 2.37
C SER A 227 15.28 4.13 1.25
N ASN A 228 14.72 5.27 1.58
CA ASN A 228 14.70 6.47 0.75
C ASN A 228 15.30 7.65 1.56
N PRO A 229 16.35 8.34 1.08
CA PRO A 229 16.91 8.33 -0.29
C PRO A 229 18.01 7.31 -0.58
N PRO A 230 18.66 6.59 0.38
CA PRO A 230 19.88 5.83 0.05
C PRO A 230 19.68 4.56 -0.77
N SER A 231 18.41 4.13 -0.98
CA SER A 231 18.07 2.95 -1.78
C SER A 231 18.73 1.66 -1.29
N TYR A 232 18.67 1.40 0.00
CA TYR A 232 19.36 0.29 0.66
C TYR A 232 18.35 -0.55 1.47
N ALA A 233 18.35 -1.84 1.27
CA ALA A 233 17.50 -2.74 2.05
C ALA A 233 18.16 -3.07 3.39
N LEU A 234 17.35 -3.25 4.43
CA LEU A 234 17.82 -3.74 5.72
C LEU A 234 18.42 -5.12 5.58
N SER A 235 19.50 -5.37 6.30
CA SER A 235 20.08 -6.70 6.34
C SER A 235 19.15 -7.69 7.06
N PRO A 236 19.17 -8.98 6.68
CA PRO A 236 18.39 -10.01 7.38
C PRO A 236 18.69 -10.06 8.88
N GLU A 237 19.93 -9.79 9.28
CA GLU A 237 20.36 -9.77 10.68
C GLU A 237 19.70 -8.61 11.45
N THR A 238 19.67 -7.41 10.87
CA THR A 238 18.97 -6.26 11.47
C THR A 238 17.48 -6.52 11.60
N MET A 239 16.84 -7.07 10.57
CA MET A 239 15.43 -7.44 10.62
C MET A 239 15.16 -8.49 11.72
N ALA A 240 15.97 -9.54 11.78
CA ALA A 240 15.83 -10.59 12.80
C ALA A 240 15.99 -10.02 14.22
N ARG A 241 16.94 -9.08 14.41
CA ARG A 241 17.15 -8.41 15.71
C ARG A 241 15.93 -7.58 16.12
N ILE A 242 15.35 -6.81 15.21
CA ILE A 242 14.12 -6.03 15.49
C ILE A 242 12.98 -6.98 15.89
N VAL A 243 12.80 -8.07 15.15
CA VAL A 243 11.78 -9.09 15.46
C VAL A 243 12.02 -9.72 16.84
N ASP A 244 13.28 -10.00 17.19
CA ASP A 244 13.64 -10.55 18.50
C ASP A 244 13.31 -9.57 19.64
N ILE A 245 13.63 -8.29 19.46
CA ILE A 245 13.29 -7.23 20.42
C ILE A 245 11.77 -7.15 20.63
N VAL A 246 10.99 -7.14 19.56
CA VAL A 246 9.52 -7.13 19.67
C VAL A 246 8.98 -8.36 20.41
N LYS A 247 9.59 -9.53 20.20
CA LYS A 247 9.14 -10.76 20.84
C LYS A 247 9.51 -10.87 22.33
N ASN A 248 10.69 -10.39 22.70
CA ASN A 248 11.31 -10.73 23.98
C ASN A 248 11.55 -9.54 24.91
N ASP A 249 11.86 -8.36 24.36
CA ASP A 249 12.27 -7.18 25.14
C ASP A 249 11.17 -6.10 25.21
N ASN A 250 10.55 -5.75 24.07
CA ASN A 250 9.53 -4.70 23.96
C ASN A 250 8.30 -5.16 23.15
N PRO A 251 7.43 -5.99 23.71
CA PRO A 251 6.30 -6.59 22.98
C PRO A 251 5.21 -5.60 22.60
N ASN A 252 5.25 -4.38 23.10
CA ASN A 252 4.31 -3.31 22.76
C ASN A 252 4.88 -2.35 21.68
N LEU A 253 6.07 -2.62 21.16
CA LEU A 253 6.65 -1.83 20.09
C LEU A 253 5.87 -2.08 18.78
N MET A 254 5.22 -1.03 18.26
CA MET A 254 4.61 -1.08 16.93
C MET A 254 5.67 -0.88 15.86
N VAL A 255 5.75 -1.79 14.90
CA VAL A 255 6.62 -1.63 13.73
C VAL A 255 5.78 -1.12 12.57
N ILE A 256 6.10 0.07 12.08
CA ILE A 256 5.42 0.75 10.98
C ILE A 256 6.40 0.82 9.82
N THR A 257 6.12 0.09 8.76
CA THR A 257 7.03 -0.05 7.62
C THR A 257 6.46 0.60 6.36
N ASP A 258 7.31 1.35 5.66
CA ASP A 258 7.06 1.83 4.30
C ASP A 258 7.84 0.93 3.32
N ASP A 259 7.12 0.03 2.68
CA ASP A 259 7.66 -0.97 1.77
C ASP A 259 7.46 -0.59 0.29
N VAL A 260 7.22 0.67 -0.02
CA VAL A 260 6.92 1.15 -1.38
C VAL A 260 7.94 0.72 -2.43
N TYR A 261 9.18 0.54 -2.05
CA TYR A 261 10.27 0.08 -2.91
C TYR A 261 10.60 -1.42 -2.81
N GLY A 262 9.80 -2.18 -2.05
CA GLY A 262 10.04 -3.61 -1.82
C GLY A 262 10.18 -4.42 -3.11
N THR A 263 9.30 -4.18 -4.10
CA THR A 263 9.32 -4.88 -5.40
C THR A 263 10.55 -4.60 -6.27
N PHE A 264 11.36 -3.59 -5.93
CA PHE A 264 12.64 -3.30 -6.62
C PHE A 264 13.83 -4.06 -6.04
N SER A 265 13.64 -4.73 -4.90
CA SER A 265 14.70 -5.50 -4.23
C SER A 265 14.44 -6.99 -4.42
N PRO A 266 15.36 -7.74 -5.06
CA PRO A 266 15.25 -9.19 -5.17
C PRO A 266 15.15 -9.83 -3.77
N HIS A 267 14.23 -10.79 -3.62
CA HIS A 267 14.00 -11.50 -2.36
C HIS A 267 13.62 -10.62 -1.16
N PHE A 268 13.00 -9.48 -1.45
CA PHE A 268 12.47 -8.60 -0.41
C PHE A 268 11.47 -9.34 0.48
N ARG A 269 11.50 -9.02 1.77
CA ARG A 269 10.50 -9.42 2.75
C ARG A 269 10.11 -8.24 3.61
N SER A 270 8.83 -8.04 3.77
CA SER A 270 8.28 -7.08 4.72
C SER A 270 8.40 -7.58 6.16
N PHE A 271 8.18 -6.68 7.12
CA PHE A 271 7.88 -7.03 8.52
C PHE A 271 6.43 -7.54 8.70
N MET A 272 5.62 -7.52 7.65
CA MET A 272 4.27 -8.10 7.63
C MET A 272 4.23 -9.56 8.04
#